data_5688f49162738957b17148db83aed810
#
_entry.id   5688f49162738957b17148db83aed810
#
_cell.length_a   1.000
_cell.length_b   1.000
_cell.length_c   1.000
_cell.angle_alpha   90.00
_cell.angle_beta   90.00
_cell.angle_gamma   90.00
#
_symmetry.space_group_name_H-M   'P 1'
#
loop_
_entity.id
_entity.type
_entity.pdbx_description
1 polymer ?
#
loop_
_entity_poly.entity_id
_entity_poly.type
_entity_poly.pdbx_seq_one_letter_code
_entity_poly.pdbx_strand_id
1 'polypeptide(L)'
;NLMLWDKDYNLVMANQEAKIRLKENINFDIHPGVSRKDMISTAINSGFIVPPKGVTKKQYLKQRLADFEKIKKQHTFQNTLEDGTVRLVSAARLPDGGVLQFFTDITEMKKNERELERLKDGIDVLPNGMMFWDKDNYLIAHNKSAVSFLKRFKFNLKVGRHRREFLHHMHDKGFVKPQNGLSLKENLKQRINSWNELKGTTFRETILTDGTCLLFNDTRLDDGSTISLWSDITEIKNRENENKQLNTAIQEIPSPVLIWD
;
A
#
# COMPACT_ATOMS: atom_id res chain seq x y z
N ASN A 1 23.44 13.43 -10.96
CA ASN A 1 24.32 14.63 -10.94
C ASN A 1 25.36 14.49 -9.84
N LEU A 2 26.61 15.00 -10.09
CA LEU A 2 27.73 14.91 -9.16
C LEU A 2 28.40 16.28 -9.04
N MET A 3 28.74 16.64 -7.78
CA MET A 3 29.54 17.83 -7.46
C MET A 3 30.57 17.50 -6.38
N LEU A 4 31.79 18.02 -6.54
CA LEU A 4 32.87 17.93 -5.57
C LEU A 4 33.24 19.35 -5.09
N TRP A 5 33.24 19.53 -3.79
CA TRP A 5 33.55 20.78 -3.09
C TRP A 5 34.83 20.61 -2.29
N ASP A 6 35.67 21.65 -2.26
CA ASP A 6 36.83 21.69 -1.38
C ASP A 6 36.46 21.93 0.10
N LYS A 7 37.45 21.97 0.97
CA LYS A 7 37.25 22.22 2.40
C LYS A 7 36.66 23.61 2.72
N ASP A 8 36.84 24.58 1.82
CA ASP A 8 36.36 25.96 1.94
C ASP A 8 35.02 26.14 1.18
N TYR A 9 34.43 25.02 0.72
CA TYR A 9 33.14 24.96 0.01
C TYR A 9 33.12 25.68 -1.33
N ASN A 10 34.25 25.75 -2.02
CA ASN A 10 34.29 26.12 -3.42
C ASN A 10 34.21 24.87 -4.30
N LEU A 11 33.59 25.00 -5.44
CA LEU A 11 33.45 23.90 -6.39
C LEU A 11 34.81 23.49 -6.95
N VAL A 12 35.13 22.22 -6.83
CA VAL A 12 36.30 21.63 -7.50
C VAL A 12 35.89 21.09 -8.87
N MET A 13 34.77 20.34 -8.89
CA MET A 13 34.29 19.65 -10.09
C MET A 13 32.77 19.46 -10.03
N ALA A 14 32.14 19.56 -11.20
CA ALA A 14 30.78 19.09 -11.44
C ALA A 14 30.75 18.31 -12.76
N ASN A 15 29.91 17.23 -12.79
CA ASN A 15 29.71 16.53 -14.06
C ASN A 15 28.87 17.37 -15.04
N GLN A 16 28.90 16.99 -16.31
CA GLN A 16 28.26 17.75 -17.39
C GLN A 16 26.74 17.92 -17.14
N GLU A 17 26.10 16.92 -16.65
CA GLU A 17 24.67 16.95 -16.35
C GLU A 17 24.32 17.97 -15.25
N ALA A 18 25.13 18.07 -14.20
CA ALA A 18 24.95 19.09 -13.16
C ALA A 18 25.12 20.53 -13.74
N LYS A 19 26.06 20.72 -14.64
CA LYS A 19 26.27 22.00 -15.33
C LYS A 19 25.08 22.39 -16.20
N ILE A 20 24.63 21.49 -17.08
CA ILE A 20 23.47 21.70 -17.95
C ILE A 20 22.23 22.04 -17.09
N ARG A 21 21.96 21.26 -16.09
CA ARG A 21 20.76 21.43 -15.27
C ARG A 21 20.73 22.77 -14.52
N LEU A 22 21.82 23.22 -13.95
CA LEU A 22 21.87 24.53 -13.29
C LEU A 22 21.77 25.68 -14.30
N LYS A 23 22.37 25.54 -15.48
CA LYS A 23 22.27 26.53 -16.55
C LYS A 23 20.84 26.66 -17.05
N GLU A 24 20.18 25.57 -17.37
CA GLU A 24 18.82 25.55 -17.92
C GLU A 24 17.75 26.01 -16.89
N ASN A 25 17.86 25.59 -15.63
CA ASN A 25 16.81 25.87 -14.67
C ASN A 25 16.94 27.19 -13.93
N ILE A 26 18.15 27.68 -13.71
CA ILE A 26 18.37 28.91 -12.92
C ILE A 26 19.35 29.88 -13.59
N ASN A 27 19.74 29.64 -14.84
CA ASN A 27 20.75 30.40 -15.60
C ASN A 27 22.04 30.60 -14.77
N PHE A 28 22.45 29.60 -14.01
CA PHE A 28 23.66 29.66 -13.18
C PHE A 28 24.79 28.87 -13.85
N ASP A 29 25.88 29.57 -14.12
CA ASP A 29 27.06 28.98 -14.74
C ASP A 29 28.01 28.44 -13.67
N ILE A 30 28.01 27.10 -13.53
CA ILE A 30 28.81 26.42 -12.54
C ILE A 30 30.18 26.02 -13.12
N HIS A 31 31.26 26.55 -12.51
CA HIS A 31 32.64 26.27 -12.87
C HIS A 31 33.51 26.11 -11.60
N PRO A 32 34.71 25.51 -11.67
CA PRO A 32 35.63 25.45 -10.55
C PRO A 32 35.85 26.83 -9.89
N GLY A 33 35.87 26.87 -8.56
CA GLY A 33 35.98 28.07 -7.74
C GLY A 33 34.66 28.76 -7.38
N VAL A 34 33.53 28.35 -7.95
CA VAL A 34 32.21 28.87 -7.55
C VAL A 34 31.91 28.50 -6.10
N SER A 35 31.50 29.50 -5.31
CA SER A 35 31.09 29.30 -3.89
C SER A 35 29.80 28.53 -3.84
N ARG A 36 29.75 27.54 -2.93
CA ARG A 36 28.52 26.80 -2.64
C ARG A 36 27.40 27.71 -2.12
N LYS A 37 27.78 28.76 -1.35
CA LYS A 37 26.82 29.75 -0.84
C LYS A 37 26.11 30.47 -1.99
N ASP A 38 26.87 30.92 -3.02
CA ASP A 38 26.30 31.64 -4.14
C ASP A 38 25.39 30.75 -4.98
N MET A 39 25.80 29.50 -5.23
CA MET A 39 24.98 28.54 -5.93
C MET A 39 23.65 28.28 -5.18
N ILE A 40 23.69 27.99 -3.89
CA ILE A 40 22.47 27.72 -3.10
C ILE A 40 21.61 28.98 -2.97
N SER A 41 22.20 30.15 -2.78
CA SER A 41 21.47 31.42 -2.72
C SER A 41 20.71 31.68 -4.01
N THR A 42 21.38 31.51 -5.15
CA THR A 42 20.74 31.65 -6.47
C THR A 42 19.60 30.65 -6.67
N ALA A 43 19.81 29.38 -6.31
CA ALA A 43 18.81 28.34 -6.42
C ALA A 43 17.57 28.58 -5.53
N ILE A 44 17.74 29.17 -4.34
CA ILE A 44 16.63 29.54 -3.46
C ILE A 44 15.92 30.81 -3.96
N ASN A 45 16.68 31.80 -4.46
CA ASN A 45 16.11 33.06 -4.93
C ASN A 45 15.30 32.90 -6.20
N SER A 46 15.77 32.05 -7.11
CA SER A 46 15.04 31.69 -8.34
C SER A 46 13.80 30.83 -8.11
N GLY A 47 13.63 30.26 -6.90
CA GLY A 47 12.54 29.30 -6.59
C GLY A 47 12.89 27.84 -6.93
N PHE A 48 14.02 27.57 -7.58
CA PHE A 48 14.44 26.21 -7.94
C PHE A 48 14.55 25.26 -6.74
N ILE A 49 14.94 25.80 -5.57
CA ILE A 49 14.87 25.10 -4.29
C ILE A 49 13.87 25.84 -3.42
N VAL A 50 12.77 25.18 -3.10
CA VAL A 50 11.66 25.76 -2.31
C VAL A 50 11.91 25.57 -0.82
N PRO A 51 11.89 26.66 -0.02
CA PRO A 51 11.90 26.55 1.44
C PRO A 51 10.67 25.84 1.98
N PRO A 52 10.77 25.09 3.09
CA PRO A 52 9.63 24.52 3.78
C PRO A 52 8.62 25.62 4.20
N LYS A 53 7.34 25.24 4.32
CA LYS A 53 6.27 26.15 4.75
C LYS A 53 6.62 26.81 6.09
N GLY A 54 6.56 28.13 6.14
CA GLY A 54 6.87 28.93 7.34
C GLY A 54 8.35 29.28 7.54
N VAL A 55 9.24 28.88 6.63
CA VAL A 55 10.68 29.20 6.69
C VAL A 55 11.02 30.26 5.63
N THR A 56 11.66 31.36 6.03
CA THR A 56 12.09 32.40 5.09
C THR A 56 13.30 31.94 4.26
N LYS A 57 13.44 32.47 3.04
CA LYS A 57 14.61 32.18 2.15
C LYS A 57 15.95 32.36 2.87
N LYS A 58 16.09 33.41 3.68
CA LYS A 58 17.31 33.70 4.46
C LYS A 58 17.59 32.66 5.54
N GLN A 59 16.56 32.26 6.27
CA GLN A 59 16.66 31.22 7.31
C GLN A 59 17.01 29.87 6.66
N TYR A 60 16.36 29.53 5.53
CA TYR A 60 16.60 28.28 4.84
C TYR A 60 18.02 28.22 4.26
N LEU A 61 18.52 29.30 3.67
CA LEU A 61 19.93 29.35 3.22
C LEU A 61 20.90 29.09 4.38
N LYS A 62 20.70 29.77 5.52
CA LYS A 62 21.54 29.58 6.72
C LYS A 62 21.51 28.13 7.20
N GLN A 63 20.34 27.53 7.25
CA GLN A 63 20.16 26.13 7.63
C GLN A 63 20.89 25.19 6.65
N ARG A 64 20.73 25.39 5.35
CA ARG A 64 21.35 24.53 4.32
C ARG A 64 22.88 24.59 4.35
N LEU A 65 23.46 25.74 4.68
CA LEU A 65 24.90 25.88 4.86
C LEU A 65 25.37 25.17 6.14
N ALA A 66 24.68 25.41 7.28
CA ALA A 66 25.01 24.79 8.54
C ALA A 66 24.87 23.24 8.51
N ASP A 67 23.86 22.71 7.82
CA ASP A 67 23.69 21.26 7.68
C ASP A 67 24.81 20.62 6.85
N PHE A 68 25.34 21.36 5.88
CA PHE A 68 26.47 20.89 5.08
C PHE A 68 27.77 20.85 5.88
N GLU A 69 27.99 21.82 6.76
CA GLU A 69 29.14 21.84 7.69
C GLU A 69 29.13 20.66 8.67
N LYS A 70 27.93 20.21 9.08
CA LYS A 70 27.75 19.10 10.02
C LYS A 70 27.99 17.71 9.42
N ILE A 71 28.18 17.59 8.11
CA ILE A 71 28.45 16.30 7.47
C ILE A 71 29.80 15.76 7.96
N LYS A 72 29.76 14.70 8.79
CA LYS A 72 30.98 14.08 9.34
C LYS A 72 31.54 12.96 8.44
N LYS A 73 30.69 12.01 8.02
CA LYS A 73 31.05 10.91 7.12
C LYS A 73 30.15 10.89 5.89
N GLN A 74 28.91 10.56 6.10
CA GLN A 74 27.89 10.50 5.05
C GLN A 74 26.57 11.08 5.56
N HIS A 75 25.89 11.81 4.70
CA HIS A 75 24.56 12.35 4.99
C HIS A 75 23.68 12.25 3.75
N THR A 76 22.43 11.85 3.94
CA THR A 76 21.46 11.74 2.87
C THR A 76 20.19 12.47 3.27
N PHE A 77 19.65 13.28 2.36
CA PHE A 77 18.40 14.00 2.59
C PHE A 77 17.63 14.14 1.26
N GLN A 78 16.36 14.45 1.37
CA GLN A 78 15.50 14.72 0.21
C GLN A 78 15.21 16.21 0.10
N ASN A 79 15.08 16.71 -1.12
CA ASN A 79 14.52 18.03 -1.38
C ASN A 79 13.57 17.97 -2.58
N THR A 80 12.53 18.80 -2.53
CA THR A 80 11.60 18.98 -3.65
C THR A 80 11.91 20.30 -4.34
N LEU A 81 11.92 20.27 -5.66
CA LEU A 81 12.11 21.43 -6.51
C LEU A 81 10.75 22.07 -6.84
N GLU A 82 10.77 23.28 -7.44
CA GLU A 82 9.56 24.00 -7.81
C GLU A 82 8.71 23.25 -8.85
N ASP A 83 9.34 22.54 -9.77
CA ASP A 83 8.69 21.70 -10.78
C ASP A 83 8.10 20.38 -10.23
N GLY A 84 8.18 20.17 -8.91
CA GLY A 84 7.73 18.95 -8.25
C GLY A 84 8.74 17.80 -8.27
N THR A 85 9.89 17.94 -8.90
CA THR A 85 10.97 16.94 -8.89
C THR A 85 11.44 16.66 -7.47
N VAL A 86 11.46 15.41 -7.06
CA VAL A 86 12.01 14.97 -5.77
C VAL A 86 13.40 14.41 -5.96
N ARG A 87 14.39 14.99 -5.28
CA ARG A 87 15.77 14.54 -5.34
C ARG A 87 16.24 13.94 -4.04
N LEU A 88 16.93 12.83 -4.14
CA LEU A 88 17.76 12.29 -3.07
C LEU A 88 19.16 12.91 -3.22
N VAL A 89 19.61 13.61 -2.19
CA VAL A 89 20.95 14.21 -2.14
C VAL A 89 21.78 13.40 -1.15
N SER A 90 22.82 12.75 -1.64
CA SER A 90 23.81 12.05 -0.83
C SER A 90 25.10 12.85 -0.80
N ALA A 91 25.62 13.14 0.37
CA ALA A 91 26.85 13.89 0.56
C ALA A 91 27.82 13.12 1.47
N ALA A 92 29.06 13.06 1.11
CA ALA A 92 30.12 12.39 1.86
C ALA A 92 31.31 13.33 2.06
N ARG A 93 31.81 13.40 3.31
CA ARG A 93 33.05 14.15 3.61
C ARG A 93 34.24 13.28 3.25
N LEU A 94 35.17 13.88 2.52
CA LEU A 94 36.43 13.24 2.12
C LEU A 94 37.52 13.48 3.18
N PRO A 95 38.62 12.68 3.16
CA PRO A 95 39.71 12.82 4.14
C PRO A 95 40.41 14.18 4.13
N ASP A 96 40.43 14.86 2.99
CA ASP A 96 41.01 16.22 2.81
C ASP A 96 40.07 17.34 3.31
N GLY A 97 38.88 16.98 3.81
CA GLY A 97 37.88 17.92 4.28
C GLY A 97 36.89 18.35 3.18
N GLY A 98 37.11 17.99 1.93
CA GLY A 98 36.18 18.21 0.84
C GLY A 98 34.87 17.44 1.00
N VAL A 99 33.89 17.75 0.17
CA VAL A 99 32.57 17.08 0.20
C VAL A 99 32.17 16.66 -1.22
N LEU A 100 31.92 15.37 -1.37
CA LEU A 100 31.35 14.81 -2.60
C LEU A 100 29.83 14.72 -2.46
N GLN A 101 29.10 15.25 -3.44
CA GLN A 101 27.63 15.21 -3.48
C GLN A 101 27.13 14.50 -4.73
N PHE A 102 26.12 13.64 -4.53
CA PHE A 102 25.33 13.02 -5.59
C PHE A 102 23.88 13.47 -5.47
N PHE A 103 23.27 13.68 -6.62
CA PHE A 103 21.86 14.04 -6.74
C PHE A 103 21.18 13.02 -7.64
N THR A 104 20.26 12.24 -7.06
CA THR A 104 19.48 11.25 -7.78
C THR A 104 18.03 11.71 -7.85
N ASP A 105 17.45 11.72 -9.05
CA ASP A 105 16.03 11.96 -9.21
C ASP A 105 15.27 10.71 -8.75
N ILE A 106 14.40 10.88 -7.79
CA ILE A 106 13.55 9.82 -7.22
C ILE A 106 12.05 10.14 -7.38
N THR A 107 11.72 11.06 -8.30
CA THR A 107 10.35 11.55 -8.51
C THR A 107 9.41 10.40 -8.87
N GLU A 108 9.79 9.58 -9.85
CA GLU A 108 8.99 8.43 -10.27
C GLU A 108 8.83 7.41 -9.13
N MET A 109 9.91 7.11 -8.44
CA MET A 109 9.86 6.20 -7.29
C MET A 109 8.88 6.72 -6.20
N LYS A 110 8.93 8.01 -5.90
CA LYS A 110 8.03 8.64 -4.92
C LYS A 110 6.58 8.74 -5.41
N LYS A 111 6.38 8.90 -6.72
CA LYS A 111 5.06 8.85 -7.33
C LYS A 111 4.45 7.45 -7.21
N ASN A 112 5.20 6.44 -7.56
CA ASN A 112 4.77 5.03 -7.48
C ASN A 112 4.50 4.61 -6.02
N GLU A 113 5.36 5.02 -5.07
CA GLU A 113 5.15 4.78 -3.63
C GLU A 113 3.80 5.37 -3.16
N ARG A 114 3.50 6.64 -3.50
CA ARG A 114 2.24 7.30 -3.15
C ARG A 114 1.03 6.63 -3.81
N GLU A 115 1.18 6.16 -5.03
CA GLU A 115 0.11 5.47 -5.76
C GLU A 115 -0.21 4.12 -5.10
N LEU A 116 0.83 3.36 -4.74
CA LEU A 116 0.66 2.11 -3.97
C LEU A 116 0.01 2.36 -2.60
N GLU A 117 0.39 3.42 -1.88
CA GLU A 117 -0.25 3.80 -0.62
C GLU A 117 -1.73 4.12 -0.82
N ARG A 118 -2.09 4.89 -1.86
CA ARG A 118 -3.50 5.21 -2.18
C ARG A 118 -4.31 3.97 -2.52
N LEU A 119 -3.74 3.03 -3.29
CA LEU A 119 -4.39 1.76 -3.62
C LEU A 119 -4.61 0.93 -2.36
N LYS A 120 -3.61 0.84 -1.49
CA LYS A 120 -3.72 0.16 -0.20
C LYS A 120 -4.81 0.77 0.68
N ASP A 121 -4.83 2.10 0.81
CA ASP A 121 -5.85 2.80 1.58
C ASP A 121 -7.26 2.55 0.99
N GLY A 122 -7.38 2.56 -0.35
CA GLY A 122 -8.62 2.20 -1.04
C GLY A 122 -9.11 0.78 -0.73
N ILE A 123 -8.20 -0.19 -0.72
CA ILE A 123 -8.52 -1.58 -0.35
C ILE A 123 -8.90 -1.68 1.14
N ASP A 124 -8.27 -0.92 2.01
CA ASP A 124 -8.50 -0.94 3.45
C ASP A 124 -9.86 -0.35 3.88
N VAL A 125 -10.47 0.51 3.07
CA VAL A 125 -11.82 1.06 3.35
C VAL A 125 -12.96 0.21 2.81
N LEU A 126 -12.67 -0.83 2.00
CA LEU A 126 -13.70 -1.75 1.52
C LEU A 126 -14.35 -2.48 2.71
N PRO A 127 -15.70 -2.57 2.75
CA PRO A 127 -16.40 -3.30 3.81
C PRO A 127 -16.18 -4.81 3.74
N ASN A 128 -15.88 -5.31 2.55
CA ASN A 128 -15.64 -6.73 2.28
C ASN A 128 -14.28 -7.15 2.80
N GLY A 129 -14.20 -8.31 3.42
CA GLY A 129 -12.91 -8.89 3.79
C GLY A 129 -12.14 -9.36 2.55
N MET A 130 -10.85 -9.03 2.49
CA MET A 130 -9.97 -9.42 1.40
C MET A 130 -8.70 -10.08 1.92
N MET A 131 -8.33 -11.21 1.31
CA MET A 131 -7.06 -11.89 1.51
C MET A 131 -6.44 -12.24 0.16
N PHE A 132 -5.14 -12.07 0.06
CA PHE A 132 -4.36 -12.43 -1.11
C PHE A 132 -3.31 -13.48 -0.75
N TRP A 133 -3.34 -14.61 -1.45
CA TRP A 133 -2.53 -15.80 -1.22
C TRP A 133 -1.58 -16.02 -2.39
N ASP A 134 -0.34 -16.36 -2.14
CA ASP A 134 0.58 -16.78 -3.19
C ASP A 134 0.19 -18.15 -3.77
N LYS A 135 0.92 -18.60 -4.79
CA LYS A 135 0.71 -19.91 -5.44
C LYS A 135 0.84 -21.10 -4.49
N ASP A 136 1.60 -20.94 -3.41
CA ASP A 136 1.84 -21.95 -2.38
C ASP A 136 0.88 -21.83 -1.19
N ASN A 137 -0.14 -20.96 -1.31
CA ASN A 137 -1.17 -20.68 -0.32
C ASN A 137 -0.68 -20.00 0.98
N TYR A 138 0.41 -19.21 0.92
CA TYR A 138 0.80 -18.33 2.00
C TYR A 138 0.15 -16.94 1.81
N LEU A 139 -0.30 -16.35 2.92
CA LEU A 139 -0.92 -15.04 2.90
C LEU A 139 0.13 -13.97 2.59
N ILE A 140 -0.07 -13.20 1.53
CA ILE A 140 0.83 -12.11 1.12
C ILE A 140 0.24 -10.72 1.37
N ALA A 141 -1.10 -10.59 1.38
CA ALA A 141 -1.77 -9.34 1.71
C ALA A 141 -3.17 -9.58 2.27
N HIS A 142 -3.69 -8.61 3.01
CA HIS A 142 -5.07 -8.56 3.51
C HIS A 142 -5.47 -7.11 3.76
N ASN A 143 -6.77 -6.83 3.85
CA ASN A 143 -7.28 -5.52 4.25
C ASN A 143 -7.70 -5.48 5.73
N LYS A 144 -8.04 -4.29 6.22
CA LYS A 144 -8.48 -4.06 7.60
C LYS A 144 -9.78 -4.79 7.94
N SER A 145 -10.70 -4.87 6.97
CA SER A 145 -11.98 -5.59 7.15
C SER A 145 -11.76 -7.07 7.43
N ALA A 146 -10.81 -7.72 6.73
CA ALA A 146 -10.43 -9.11 6.99
C ALA A 146 -9.90 -9.31 8.41
N VAL A 147 -9.02 -8.44 8.86
CA VAL A 147 -8.47 -8.49 10.23
C VAL A 147 -9.57 -8.32 11.26
N SER A 148 -10.42 -7.30 11.11
CA SER A 148 -11.51 -6.98 12.05
C SER A 148 -12.52 -8.12 12.14
N PHE A 149 -12.89 -8.71 11.00
CA PHE A 149 -13.79 -9.85 10.94
C PHE A 149 -13.21 -11.07 11.67
N LEU A 150 -11.97 -11.46 11.33
CA LEU A 150 -11.35 -12.68 11.89
C LEU A 150 -10.96 -12.55 13.36
N LYS A 151 -10.80 -11.32 13.87
CA LYS A 151 -10.60 -11.06 15.30
C LYS A 151 -11.78 -11.57 16.15
N ARG A 152 -13.02 -11.54 15.62
CA ARG A 152 -14.23 -12.11 16.29
C ARG A 152 -14.04 -13.58 16.63
N PHE A 153 -13.33 -14.32 15.77
CA PHE A 153 -13.05 -15.75 15.91
C PHE A 153 -11.70 -16.02 16.60
N LYS A 154 -11.09 -15.00 17.21
CA LYS A 154 -9.76 -15.09 17.86
C LYS A 154 -8.66 -15.62 16.93
N PHE A 155 -8.81 -15.38 15.63
CA PHE A 155 -7.78 -15.70 14.64
C PHE A 155 -6.90 -14.48 14.38
N ASN A 156 -5.60 -14.63 14.64
CA ASN A 156 -4.61 -13.58 14.36
C ASN A 156 -4.11 -13.71 12.93
N LEU A 157 -4.72 -12.94 12.02
CA LEU A 157 -4.34 -12.89 10.62
C LEU A 157 -3.00 -12.17 10.47
N LYS A 158 -2.00 -12.85 9.90
CA LYS A 158 -0.66 -12.29 9.64
C LYS A 158 -0.15 -12.78 8.29
N VAL A 159 0.51 -11.87 7.56
CA VAL A 159 1.27 -12.20 6.34
C VAL A 159 2.27 -13.33 6.65
N GLY A 160 2.43 -14.25 5.71
CA GLY A 160 3.27 -15.44 5.83
C GLY A 160 2.57 -16.66 6.46
N ARG A 161 1.33 -16.55 6.94
CA ARG A 161 0.57 -17.72 7.39
C ARG A 161 0.03 -18.52 6.22
N HIS A 162 0.07 -19.84 6.35
CA HIS A 162 -0.49 -20.74 5.35
C HIS A 162 -2.01 -20.83 5.49
N ARG A 163 -2.72 -20.85 4.36
CA ARG A 163 -4.19 -20.89 4.26
C ARG A 163 -4.83 -22.04 5.05
N ARG A 164 -4.16 -23.20 5.14
CA ARG A 164 -4.63 -24.33 5.95
C ARG A 164 -4.78 -24.00 7.42
N GLU A 165 -3.91 -23.18 8.00
CA GLU A 165 -4.01 -22.78 9.41
C GLU A 165 -5.32 -22.05 9.70
N PHE A 166 -5.71 -21.15 8.80
CA PHE A 166 -6.98 -20.45 8.89
C PHE A 166 -8.18 -21.43 8.84
N LEU A 167 -8.15 -22.36 7.88
CA LEU A 167 -9.25 -23.34 7.76
C LEU A 167 -9.36 -24.26 8.97
N HIS A 168 -8.23 -24.82 9.39
CA HIS A 168 -8.22 -25.67 10.59
C HIS A 168 -8.76 -24.92 11.80
N HIS A 169 -8.30 -23.67 12.01
CA HIS A 169 -8.80 -22.87 13.13
C HIS A 169 -10.33 -22.69 13.08
N MET A 170 -10.87 -22.34 11.92
CA MET A 170 -12.32 -22.12 11.76
C MET A 170 -13.14 -23.41 11.97
N HIS A 171 -12.61 -24.55 11.54
CA HIS A 171 -13.28 -25.86 11.69
C HIS A 171 -13.09 -26.46 13.09
N ASP A 172 -11.86 -26.52 13.60
CA ASP A 172 -11.53 -27.15 14.88
C ASP A 172 -12.19 -26.42 16.07
N LYS A 173 -12.39 -25.10 15.91
CA LYS A 173 -13.14 -24.29 16.88
C LYS A 173 -14.66 -24.31 16.68
N GLY A 174 -15.15 -25.03 15.66
CA GLY A 174 -16.58 -25.17 15.38
C GLY A 174 -17.25 -23.88 14.91
N PHE A 175 -16.52 -22.95 14.28
CA PHE A 175 -17.11 -21.70 13.79
C PHE A 175 -17.84 -21.85 12.45
N VAL A 176 -17.58 -22.90 11.70
CA VAL A 176 -18.22 -23.19 10.41
C VAL A 176 -19.31 -24.25 10.60
N LYS A 177 -20.51 -23.96 10.09
CA LYS A 177 -21.58 -24.93 10.01
C LYS A 177 -21.40 -25.78 8.75
N PRO A 178 -21.16 -27.11 8.85
CA PRO A 178 -21.09 -27.97 7.69
C PRO A 178 -22.40 -27.96 6.91
N GLN A 179 -22.30 -27.98 5.59
CA GLN A 179 -23.46 -28.05 4.70
C GLN A 179 -23.70 -29.50 4.23
N ASN A 180 -24.89 -29.78 3.73
CA ASN A 180 -25.25 -31.04 3.09
C ASN A 180 -25.02 -32.30 3.97
N GLY A 181 -25.16 -32.18 5.30
CA GLY A 181 -25.02 -33.31 6.21
C GLY A 181 -23.59 -33.82 6.40
N LEU A 182 -22.59 -33.13 5.87
CA LEU A 182 -21.17 -33.49 6.04
C LEU A 182 -20.71 -33.31 7.48
N SER A 183 -19.77 -34.15 7.91
CA SER A 183 -19.03 -33.91 9.14
C SER A 183 -18.07 -32.72 8.96
N LEU A 184 -17.61 -32.11 10.06
CA LEU A 184 -16.60 -31.04 10.02
C LEU A 184 -15.32 -31.46 9.27
N LYS A 185 -14.88 -32.71 9.46
CA LYS A 185 -13.69 -33.25 8.82
C LYS A 185 -13.85 -33.39 7.30
N GLU A 186 -15.01 -33.89 6.86
CA GLU A 186 -15.32 -34.01 5.43
C GLU A 186 -15.47 -32.64 4.77
N ASN A 187 -16.15 -31.70 5.43
CA ASN A 187 -16.27 -30.34 4.96
C ASN A 187 -14.91 -29.65 4.80
N LEU A 188 -14.02 -29.82 5.80
CA LEU A 188 -12.65 -29.28 5.73
C LEU A 188 -11.86 -29.89 4.55
N LYS A 189 -11.93 -31.22 4.36
CA LYS A 189 -11.26 -31.91 3.25
C LYS A 189 -11.79 -31.43 1.90
N GLN A 190 -13.09 -31.30 1.76
CA GLN A 190 -13.71 -30.78 0.54
C GLN A 190 -13.25 -29.34 0.23
N ARG A 191 -13.17 -28.50 1.25
CA ARG A 191 -12.69 -27.11 1.09
C ARG A 191 -11.24 -27.01 0.65
N ILE A 192 -10.38 -27.84 1.21
CA ILE A 192 -8.96 -27.90 0.82
C ILE A 192 -8.84 -28.36 -0.63
N ASN A 193 -9.58 -29.41 -1.03
CA ASN A 193 -9.57 -29.92 -2.39
C ASN A 193 -10.08 -28.87 -3.41
N SER A 194 -11.21 -28.23 -3.10
CA SER A 194 -11.78 -27.20 -4.00
C SER A 194 -10.85 -26.02 -4.24
N TRP A 195 -9.96 -25.71 -3.30
CA TRP A 195 -8.95 -24.68 -3.52
C TRP A 195 -7.77 -25.14 -4.39
N ASN A 196 -7.34 -26.37 -4.23
CA ASN A 196 -6.28 -26.94 -5.05
C ASN A 196 -6.72 -27.04 -6.53
N GLU A 197 -8.01 -27.28 -6.74
CA GLU A 197 -8.63 -27.44 -8.05
C GLU A 197 -9.19 -26.12 -8.64
N LEU A 198 -9.09 -25.01 -7.91
CA LEU A 198 -9.63 -23.72 -8.30
C LEU A 198 -9.05 -23.26 -9.64
N LYS A 199 -9.92 -23.00 -10.61
CA LYS A 199 -9.61 -22.40 -11.92
C LYS A 199 -10.54 -21.21 -12.13
N GLY A 200 -9.94 -20.04 -12.46
CA GLY A 200 -10.70 -18.80 -12.62
C GLY A 200 -11.40 -18.37 -11.33
N THR A 201 -12.65 -17.97 -11.42
CA THR A 201 -13.45 -17.44 -10.31
C THR A 201 -14.52 -18.42 -9.86
N THR A 202 -14.66 -18.60 -8.55
CA THR A 202 -15.74 -19.38 -7.93
C THR A 202 -16.45 -18.60 -6.84
N PHE A 203 -17.75 -18.85 -6.67
CA PHE A 203 -18.56 -18.28 -5.59
C PHE A 203 -19.01 -19.39 -4.65
N ARG A 204 -19.05 -19.09 -3.36
CA ARG A 204 -19.44 -20.05 -2.34
C ARG A 204 -20.06 -19.37 -1.13
N GLU A 205 -21.23 -19.83 -0.75
CA GLU A 205 -21.82 -19.43 0.50
C GLU A 205 -21.26 -20.28 1.66
N THR A 206 -21.11 -19.65 2.83
CA THR A 206 -20.67 -20.31 4.05
C THR A 206 -21.51 -19.78 5.20
N ILE A 207 -22.15 -20.68 5.93
CA ILE A 207 -22.90 -20.33 7.13
C ILE A 207 -22.03 -20.61 8.34
N LEU A 208 -21.87 -19.62 9.19
CA LEU A 208 -21.17 -19.73 10.46
C LEU A 208 -22.13 -20.18 11.57
N THR A 209 -21.57 -20.66 12.66
CA THR A 209 -22.39 -21.19 13.79
C THR A 209 -23.14 -20.10 14.54
N ASP A 210 -22.71 -18.84 14.44
CA ASP A 210 -23.42 -17.67 14.97
C ASP A 210 -24.57 -17.17 14.06
N GLY A 211 -24.84 -17.86 12.94
CA GLY A 211 -25.85 -17.48 11.95
C GLY A 211 -25.39 -16.55 10.86
N THR A 212 -24.16 -16.04 10.91
CA THR A 212 -23.60 -15.19 9.86
C THR A 212 -23.51 -15.97 8.54
N CYS A 213 -24.02 -15.40 7.45
CA CYS A 213 -23.93 -15.95 6.10
C CYS A 213 -22.93 -15.15 5.28
N LEU A 214 -21.86 -15.81 4.84
CA LEU A 214 -20.78 -15.20 4.04
C LEU A 214 -20.84 -15.71 2.59
N LEU A 215 -20.77 -14.79 1.65
CA LEU A 215 -20.51 -15.09 0.25
C LEU A 215 -19.02 -14.90 -0.03
N PHE A 216 -18.31 -15.98 -0.30
CA PHE A 216 -16.92 -15.96 -0.74
C PHE A 216 -16.86 -15.92 -2.26
N ASN A 217 -15.93 -15.09 -2.75
CA ASN A 217 -15.48 -15.04 -4.14
C ASN A 217 -13.99 -15.33 -4.13
N ASP A 218 -13.59 -16.50 -4.60
CA ASP A 218 -12.20 -16.92 -4.74
C ASP A 218 -11.82 -16.89 -6.22
N THR A 219 -10.78 -16.12 -6.58
CA THR A 219 -10.27 -15.99 -7.95
C THR A 219 -8.82 -16.42 -8.02
N ARG A 220 -8.52 -17.42 -8.86
CA ARG A 220 -7.15 -17.82 -9.18
C ARG A 220 -6.62 -16.93 -10.30
N LEU A 221 -5.45 -16.33 -10.10
CA LEU A 221 -4.74 -15.54 -11.10
C LEU A 221 -3.80 -16.40 -11.94
N ASP A 222 -3.32 -15.84 -13.06
CA ASP A 222 -2.47 -16.56 -14.03
C ASP A 222 -1.13 -17.02 -13.44
N ASP A 223 -0.60 -16.29 -12.45
CA ASP A 223 0.63 -16.64 -11.72
C ASP A 223 0.43 -17.74 -10.67
N GLY A 224 -0.81 -18.22 -10.53
CA GLY A 224 -1.19 -19.22 -9.54
C GLY A 224 -1.52 -18.65 -8.15
N SER A 225 -1.42 -17.36 -7.93
CA SER A 225 -1.90 -16.71 -6.71
C SER A 225 -3.43 -16.66 -6.65
N THR A 226 -4.00 -16.38 -5.46
CA THR A 226 -5.46 -16.38 -5.29
C THR A 226 -5.90 -15.15 -4.51
N ILE A 227 -6.91 -14.46 -5.01
CA ILE A 227 -7.63 -13.43 -4.27
C ILE A 227 -8.89 -14.06 -3.69
N SER A 228 -9.07 -13.94 -2.38
CA SER A 228 -10.29 -14.32 -1.66
C SER A 228 -10.97 -13.08 -1.13
N LEU A 229 -12.18 -12.84 -1.61
CA LEU A 229 -13.07 -11.79 -1.11
C LEU A 229 -14.24 -12.45 -0.39
N TRP A 230 -14.79 -11.82 0.64
CA TRP A 230 -16.06 -12.24 1.22
C TRP A 230 -16.89 -11.05 1.68
N SER A 231 -18.18 -11.23 1.55
CA SER A 231 -19.20 -10.28 1.98
C SER A 231 -20.12 -10.94 2.99
N ASP A 232 -20.52 -10.20 4.01
CA ASP A 232 -21.62 -10.61 4.89
C ASP A 232 -22.94 -10.37 4.15
N ILE A 233 -23.64 -11.44 3.85
CA ILE A 233 -24.95 -11.43 3.17
C ILE A 233 -26.10 -11.87 4.09
N THR A 234 -25.87 -11.84 5.40
CA THR A 234 -26.84 -12.32 6.40
C THR A 234 -28.19 -11.61 6.28
N GLU A 235 -28.17 -10.29 6.16
CA GLU A 235 -29.40 -9.50 6.02
C GLU A 235 -30.14 -9.83 4.72
N ILE A 236 -29.43 -10.00 3.61
CA ILE A 236 -30.01 -10.41 2.32
C ILE A 236 -30.70 -11.76 2.46
N LYS A 237 -30.03 -12.73 3.08
CA LYS A 237 -30.59 -14.08 3.29
C LYS A 237 -31.79 -14.08 4.22
N ASN A 238 -31.78 -13.26 5.25
CA ASN A 238 -32.92 -13.14 6.17
C ASN A 238 -34.13 -12.56 5.42
N ARG A 239 -33.96 -11.51 4.64
CA ARG A 239 -35.06 -10.94 3.82
C ARG A 239 -35.57 -11.91 2.77
N GLU A 240 -34.70 -12.67 2.10
CA GLU A 240 -35.12 -13.73 1.16
C GLU A 240 -35.98 -14.79 1.87
N ASN A 241 -35.57 -15.21 3.08
CA ASN A 241 -36.32 -16.21 3.85
C ASN A 241 -37.67 -15.68 4.33
N GLU A 242 -37.72 -14.43 4.82
CA GLU A 242 -38.97 -13.78 5.22
C GLU A 242 -39.95 -13.67 4.02
N ASN A 243 -39.48 -13.25 2.86
CA ASN A 243 -40.31 -13.19 1.65
C ASN A 243 -40.79 -14.57 1.22
N LYS A 244 -39.95 -15.61 1.32
CA LYS A 244 -40.40 -16.98 1.06
C LYS A 244 -41.49 -17.43 1.99
N GLN A 245 -41.34 -17.18 3.31
CA GLN A 245 -42.35 -17.53 4.31
C GLN A 245 -43.67 -16.82 4.07
N LEU A 246 -43.62 -15.51 3.78
CA LEU A 246 -44.79 -14.71 3.41
C LEU A 246 -45.52 -15.27 2.18
N ASN A 247 -44.76 -15.55 1.11
CA ASN A 247 -45.32 -16.13 -0.11
C ASN A 247 -45.97 -17.52 0.16
N THR A 248 -45.31 -18.34 0.92
CA THR A 248 -45.87 -19.67 1.31
C THR A 248 -47.15 -19.48 2.12
N ALA A 249 -47.15 -18.59 3.13
CA ALA A 249 -48.33 -18.30 3.94
C ALA A 249 -49.50 -17.76 3.10
N ILE A 250 -49.22 -16.88 2.13
CA ILE A 250 -50.25 -16.36 1.17
C ILE A 250 -50.84 -17.50 0.33
N GLN A 251 -50.02 -18.42 -0.13
CA GLN A 251 -50.47 -19.56 -0.94
C GLN A 251 -51.29 -20.58 -0.18
N GLU A 252 -51.07 -20.71 1.16
CA GLU A 252 -51.80 -21.60 2.04
C GLU A 252 -53.15 -21.02 2.52
N ILE A 253 -53.47 -19.76 2.25
CA ILE A 253 -54.74 -19.13 2.59
C ILE A 253 -55.85 -19.75 1.72
N PRO A 254 -56.86 -20.37 2.29
CA PRO A 254 -57.93 -21.06 1.53
C PRO A 254 -58.91 -20.11 0.82
N SER A 255 -58.72 -18.81 0.92
CA SER A 255 -59.53 -17.76 0.27
C SER A 255 -58.71 -17.00 -0.77
N PRO A 256 -59.29 -16.56 -1.89
CA PRO A 256 -58.57 -15.77 -2.87
C PRO A 256 -58.09 -14.46 -2.27
N VAL A 257 -56.79 -14.21 -2.37
CA VAL A 257 -56.14 -12.95 -1.95
C VAL A 257 -55.81 -12.10 -3.20
N LEU A 258 -56.35 -10.88 -3.26
CA LEU A 258 -56.04 -9.89 -4.29
C LEU A 258 -55.22 -8.78 -3.62
N ILE A 259 -54.05 -8.51 -4.21
CA ILE A 259 -53.20 -7.39 -3.80
C ILE A 259 -53.31 -6.33 -4.90
N TRP A 260 -53.63 -5.11 -4.51
CA TRP A 260 -53.71 -3.94 -5.40
C TRP A 260 -52.52 -3.05 -5.12
N ASP A 261 -51.90 -2.50 -6.19
CA ASP A 261 -50.85 -1.48 -6.09
C ASP A 261 -51.41 -0.12 -5.72
#